data_23f797433cc240e0be6fb5ced3e08db1
#
_entry.id   23f797433cc240e0be6fb5ced3e08db1
#
_cell.length_a   1.000
_cell.length_b   1.000
_cell.length_c   1.000
_cell.angle_alpha   90.00
_cell.angle_beta   90.00
_cell.angle_gamma   90.00
#
_symmetry.space_group_name_H-M   'P 1'
#
loop_
_entity.id
_entity.type
_entity.pdbx_description
1 polymer ?
#
loop_
_entity_poly.entity_id
_entity_poly.type
_entity_poly.pdbx_seq_one_letter_code
_entity_poly.pdbx_strand_id
1 'polypeptide(L)'
;MSFCKNTKMNYFCSTKKTNIMSDNTFTLSGQIIDLVQSRIFPGAITVQDGKIAEITELSSAEMRYIMPGFVDAHIHIESSMVPPTEFARMAVCHGTVATVSDPHEIANVMGVEGIDYMIKSGRQGHFKFYFGAPSCVPATPFETSGCTLDADAIEQLMARDDIYYLAEMMNYPGVLAELPDVMKKLEAAKKHGKPIDGHAPMVMGDDIRKYIGSGISTDHECYVLEDAVEKIQLGMKILIREGSAAKNFETLIPLMAKYPEMLMFCSDDKHPNDLIKGHINLMVKRALQKGYKLMDVLRAASLNTVRHYHLDVGLLQAGDDADFIVVDNLNDFNVMQTYIKGRMMAENGISLVQWRKEEAINNFHASHIEAEALKVPYQGRQIKVIASMDNNLITNTIIATPKVVDGNIVSDTSRDILKMVVLNRYQQAPPAIAFINNFGLKHGAIATSVAHDSHNIVAVGCTDEEIARAINLLIETKGGMVACSDTEFALLPLPVAGLMSLEDGWRVAEDYERADRLAHEFGCTLYSPFMTLSFMALLVIPELKLSDKGLFDVTHFGFTSLTI
;
A
#
# COMPACT_ATOMS: atom_id res chain seq x y z
N MET A 1 9.17 -40.32 24.98
CA MET A 1 7.77 -40.74 24.86
C MET A 1 6.88 -39.55 25.20
N SER A 2 6.30 -38.93 24.27
CA SER A 2 4.92 -38.40 24.27
C SER A 2 4.66 -37.66 22.97
N PHE A 3 3.60 -38.06 22.32
CA PHE A 3 3.16 -37.72 20.98
C PHE A 3 2.71 -36.26 20.87
N CYS A 4 3.20 -35.55 19.85
CA CYS A 4 2.52 -34.36 19.32
C CYS A 4 1.80 -34.76 18.02
N LYS A 5 0.47 -34.73 18.03
CA LYS A 5 -0.37 -35.11 16.92
C LYS A 5 -0.41 -33.98 15.87
N ASN A 6 0.06 -34.29 14.65
CA ASN A 6 -0.22 -33.54 13.44
C ASN A 6 -1.73 -33.55 13.14
N THR A 7 -2.36 -32.40 13.15
CA THR A 7 -3.70 -32.21 12.62
C THR A 7 -3.58 -31.70 11.18
N LYS A 8 -3.60 -32.63 10.22
CA LYS A 8 -3.79 -32.29 8.80
C LYS A 8 -5.23 -31.82 8.60
N MET A 9 -5.40 -30.57 8.28
CA MET A 9 -6.68 -30.02 7.83
C MET A 9 -6.86 -30.42 6.36
N ASN A 10 -7.72 -31.40 6.09
CA ASN A 10 -8.10 -31.82 4.74
C ASN A 10 -9.15 -30.84 4.19
N TYR A 11 -8.78 -30.04 3.19
CA TYR A 11 -9.75 -29.30 2.40
C TYR A 11 -10.46 -30.24 1.43
N PHE A 12 -11.72 -30.51 1.69
CA PHE A 12 -12.61 -31.18 0.74
C PHE A 12 -13.12 -30.18 -0.29
N CYS A 13 -12.64 -30.29 -1.52
CA CYS A 13 -13.21 -29.59 -2.67
C CYS A 13 -14.52 -30.31 -3.08
N SER A 14 -15.66 -29.75 -2.72
CA SER A 14 -16.96 -30.21 -3.19
C SER A 14 -17.36 -29.44 -4.44
N THR A 15 -17.15 -30.01 -5.61
CA THR A 15 -17.68 -29.52 -6.88
C THR A 15 -19.20 -29.73 -6.95
N LYS A 16 -19.99 -28.76 -6.54
CA LYS A 16 -21.38 -28.62 -6.97
C LYS A 16 -21.45 -27.55 -8.06
N LYS A 17 -21.57 -27.99 -9.32
CA LYS A 17 -22.04 -27.14 -10.42
C LYS A 17 -23.49 -26.76 -10.12
N THR A 18 -23.74 -25.50 -9.82
CA THR A 18 -25.08 -24.93 -9.85
C THR A 18 -25.11 -23.89 -10.96
N ASN A 19 -25.63 -24.30 -12.13
CA ASN A 19 -26.21 -23.36 -13.09
C ASN A 19 -27.47 -22.78 -12.43
N ILE A 20 -27.48 -21.50 -12.10
CA ILE A 20 -28.69 -20.78 -11.73
C ILE A 20 -28.69 -19.47 -12.50
N MET A 21 -29.34 -19.46 -13.65
CA MET A 21 -30.07 -18.30 -14.12
C MET A 21 -31.46 -18.41 -13.50
N SER A 22 -31.75 -17.62 -12.48
CA SER A 22 -33.08 -17.35 -11.94
C SER A 22 -33.08 -15.97 -11.34
N ASP A 23 -34.18 -15.26 -11.42
CA ASP A 23 -34.45 -13.93 -10.88
C ASP A 23 -33.68 -13.69 -9.59
N ASN A 24 -32.63 -12.82 -9.65
CA ASN A 24 -31.75 -12.54 -8.51
C ASN A 24 -32.45 -11.60 -7.50
N THR A 25 -33.60 -12.07 -7.00
CA THR A 25 -34.33 -11.33 -5.97
C THR A 25 -34.21 -12.08 -4.64
N PHE A 26 -33.78 -11.37 -3.60
CA PHE A 26 -33.76 -11.88 -2.24
C PHE A 26 -34.05 -10.78 -1.24
N THR A 27 -34.46 -11.16 -0.04
CA THR A 27 -34.74 -10.25 1.06
C THR A 27 -33.91 -10.64 2.29
N LEU A 28 -33.30 -9.65 2.95
CA LEU A 28 -32.59 -9.79 4.21
C LEU A 28 -33.21 -8.86 5.26
N SER A 29 -33.42 -9.37 6.49
CA SER A 29 -33.87 -8.57 7.63
C SER A 29 -32.77 -8.42 8.67
N GLY A 30 -32.80 -7.30 9.39
CA GLY A 30 -31.84 -6.98 10.44
C GLY A 30 -32.02 -5.55 10.98
N GLN A 31 -31.11 -5.10 11.78
CA GLN A 31 -31.02 -3.70 12.19
C GLN A 31 -30.34 -2.91 11.06
N ILE A 32 -31.11 -2.14 10.33
CA ILE A 32 -30.61 -1.33 9.19
C ILE A 32 -29.91 -0.10 9.74
N ILE A 33 -28.65 0.13 9.36
CA ILE A 33 -27.90 1.35 9.67
C ILE A 33 -27.91 2.24 8.43
N ASP A 34 -28.74 3.27 8.47
CA ASP A 34 -28.85 4.29 7.44
C ASP A 34 -27.90 5.46 7.78
N LEU A 35 -26.75 5.51 7.07
CA LEU A 35 -25.74 6.55 7.27
C LEU A 35 -26.16 7.90 6.69
N VAL A 36 -27.08 7.92 5.72
CA VAL A 36 -27.57 9.14 5.08
C VAL A 36 -28.50 9.88 6.04
N GLN A 37 -29.47 9.16 6.64
CA GLN A 37 -30.45 9.72 7.56
C GLN A 37 -30.02 9.64 9.04
N SER A 38 -28.88 9.03 9.37
CA SER A 38 -28.36 8.88 10.74
C SER A 38 -29.31 8.12 11.68
N ARG A 39 -29.87 7.00 11.24
CA ARG A 39 -30.81 6.23 12.04
C ARG A 39 -30.52 4.73 11.99
N ILE A 40 -30.91 4.03 13.04
CA ILE A 40 -30.92 2.57 13.12
C ILE A 40 -32.35 2.13 13.37
N PHE A 41 -32.82 1.16 12.60
CA PHE A 41 -34.18 0.66 12.73
C PHE A 41 -34.27 -0.81 12.31
N PRO A 42 -35.20 -1.58 12.91
CA PRO A 42 -35.49 -2.92 12.43
C PRO A 42 -36.13 -2.85 11.04
N GLY A 43 -35.56 -3.53 10.08
CA GLY A 43 -36.01 -3.45 8.69
C GLY A 43 -35.65 -4.66 7.85
N ALA A 44 -36.15 -4.67 6.64
CA ALA A 44 -35.80 -5.62 5.60
C ALA A 44 -35.37 -4.88 4.33
N ILE A 45 -34.31 -5.33 3.70
CA ILE A 45 -33.87 -4.90 2.38
C ILE A 45 -34.26 -5.95 1.35
N THR A 46 -34.90 -5.53 0.27
CA THR A 46 -35.15 -6.37 -0.90
C THR A 46 -34.18 -5.98 -1.99
N VAL A 47 -33.38 -6.95 -2.43
CA VAL A 47 -32.43 -6.80 -3.54
C VAL A 47 -33.04 -7.42 -4.79
N GLN A 48 -32.99 -6.70 -5.90
CA GLN A 48 -33.40 -7.17 -7.20
C GLN A 48 -32.41 -6.72 -8.28
N ASP A 49 -31.94 -7.63 -9.10
CA ASP A 49 -31.00 -7.35 -10.19
C ASP A 49 -29.75 -6.55 -9.78
N GLY A 50 -29.23 -6.86 -8.57
CA GLY A 50 -28.05 -6.24 -8.03
C GLY A 50 -28.24 -4.87 -7.37
N LYS A 51 -29.50 -4.40 -7.28
CA LYS A 51 -29.86 -3.11 -6.67
C LYS A 51 -30.77 -3.28 -5.46
N ILE A 52 -30.75 -2.30 -4.57
CA ILE A 52 -31.73 -2.17 -3.47
C ILE A 52 -33.07 -1.75 -4.09
N ALA A 53 -33.99 -2.70 -4.24
CA ALA A 53 -35.32 -2.39 -4.78
C ALA A 53 -36.19 -1.67 -3.75
N GLU A 54 -36.13 -2.12 -2.47
CA GLU A 54 -36.94 -1.56 -1.39
C GLU A 54 -36.26 -1.75 -0.03
N ILE A 55 -36.51 -0.81 0.88
CA ILE A 55 -36.17 -0.90 2.31
C ILE A 55 -37.46 -0.71 3.10
N THR A 56 -37.90 -1.76 3.78
CA THR A 56 -39.15 -1.76 4.56
C THR A 56 -38.84 -1.72 6.05
N GLU A 57 -39.42 -0.78 6.80
CA GLU A 57 -39.34 -0.78 8.27
C GLU A 57 -40.24 -1.87 8.85
N LEU A 58 -39.72 -2.58 9.85
CA LEU A 58 -40.41 -3.68 10.51
C LEU A 58 -40.63 -3.34 11.99
N SER A 59 -41.63 -3.96 12.64
CA SER A 59 -41.80 -3.83 14.09
C SER A 59 -40.68 -4.52 14.89
N SER A 60 -40.02 -5.52 14.32
CA SER A 60 -38.86 -6.22 14.86
C SER A 60 -38.08 -6.89 13.75
N ALA A 61 -36.77 -7.12 13.94
CA ALA A 61 -35.90 -7.84 13.02
C ALA A 61 -34.85 -8.61 13.81
N GLU A 62 -34.10 -9.49 13.11
CA GLU A 62 -32.98 -10.22 13.69
C GLU A 62 -31.92 -9.27 14.27
N MET A 63 -31.22 -9.74 15.30
CA MET A 63 -30.15 -8.98 15.97
C MET A 63 -28.81 -9.10 15.21
N ARG A 64 -28.84 -8.77 13.94
CA ARG A 64 -27.67 -8.54 13.07
C ARG A 64 -27.81 -7.16 12.44
N TYR A 65 -26.70 -6.55 12.07
CA TYR A 65 -26.70 -5.21 11.52
C TYR A 65 -26.37 -5.23 10.03
N ILE A 66 -27.15 -4.49 9.25
CA ILE A 66 -26.94 -4.34 7.81
C ILE A 66 -26.58 -2.87 7.55
N MET A 67 -25.45 -2.63 6.88
CA MET A 67 -24.89 -1.31 6.65
C MET A 67 -24.16 -1.24 5.31
N PRO A 68 -23.89 -0.04 4.76
CA PRO A 68 -23.03 0.11 3.59
C PRO A 68 -21.69 -0.59 3.76
N GLY A 69 -21.16 -1.17 2.69
CA GLY A 69 -19.82 -1.76 2.68
C GLY A 69 -18.72 -0.72 2.88
N PHE A 70 -17.56 -1.15 3.36
CA PHE A 70 -16.43 -0.25 3.57
C PHE A 70 -15.75 0.13 2.26
N VAL A 71 -15.24 1.35 2.23
CA VAL A 71 -14.45 1.89 1.12
C VAL A 71 -13.09 2.33 1.68
N ASP A 72 -12.02 1.77 1.13
CA ASP A 72 -10.68 2.25 1.41
C ASP A 72 -10.42 3.53 0.61
N ALA A 73 -10.14 4.63 1.32
CA ALA A 73 -10.05 5.94 0.69
C ALA A 73 -8.71 6.22 -0.02
N HIS A 74 -7.69 5.41 0.21
CA HIS A 74 -6.39 5.49 -0.45
C HIS A 74 -5.57 4.22 -0.22
N ILE A 75 -5.14 3.57 -1.30
CA ILE A 75 -4.32 2.36 -1.25
C ILE A 75 -3.45 2.20 -2.49
N HIS A 76 -2.23 1.68 -2.27
CA HIS A 76 -1.39 1.08 -3.30
C HIS A 76 -1.61 -0.44 -3.27
N ILE A 77 -2.40 -0.97 -4.22
CA ILE A 77 -2.75 -2.40 -4.25
C ILE A 77 -1.49 -3.25 -4.39
N GLU A 78 -0.50 -2.75 -5.10
CA GLU A 78 0.81 -3.38 -5.32
C GLU A 78 1.51 -3.74 -4.01
N SER A 79 1.35 -2.93 -2.97
CA SER A 79 1.92 -3.19 -1.64
C SER A 79 1.34 -4.43 -0.96
N SER A 80 0.16 -4.89 -1.40
CA SER A 80 -0.40 -6.19 -0.99
C SER A 80 0.27 -7.38 -1.68
N MET A 81 1.19 -7.12 -2.62
CA MET A 81 1.96 -8.09 -3.39
C MET A 81 1.09 -9.06 -4.22
N VAL A 82 -0.16 -8.70 -4.47
CA VAL A 82 -1.09 -9.46 -5.32
C VAL A 82 -1.83 -8.53 -6.28
N PRO A 83 -2.23 -9.01 -7.48
CA PRO A 83 -2.99 -8.20 -8.43
C PRO A 83 -4.40 -7.88 -7.90
N PRO A 84 -5.09 -6.88 -8.50
CA PRO A 84 -6.41 -6.44 -8.05
C PRO A 84 -7.45 -7.55 -7.89
N THR A 85 -7.48 -8.56 -8.76
CA THR A 85 -8.40 -9.69 -8.62
C THR A 85 -8.20 -10.45 -7.32
N GLU A 86 -6.95 -10.65 -6.91
CA GLU A 86 -6.62 -11.40 -5.71
C GLU A 86 -6.75 -10.52 -4.46
N PHE A 87 -6.36 -9.25 -4.56
CA PHE A 87 -6.64 -8.27 -3.51
C PHE A 87 -8.14 -8.24 -3.17
N ALA A 88 -9.01 -8.19 -4.18
CA ALA A 88 -10.46 -8.23 -3.98
C ALA A 88 -10.91 -9.47 -3.20
N ARG A 89 -10.33 -10.66 -3.54
CA ARG A 89 -10.61 -11.91 -2.81
C ARG A 89 -10.33 -11.80 -1.32
N MET A 90 -9.25 -11.13 -0.96
CA MET A 90 -8.84 -10.96 0.43
C MET A 90 -9.68 -9.87 1.12
N ALA A 91 -9.85 -8.71 0.49
CA ALA A 91 -10.50 -7.54 1.07
C ALA A 91 -11.99 -7.75 1.37
N VAL A 92 -12.72 -8.49 0.52
CA VAL A 92 -14.16 -8.78 0.75
C VAL A 92 -14.41 -9.59 2.01
N CYS A 93 -13.43 -10.38 2.48
CA CYS A 93 -13.52 -11.11 3.75
C CYS A 93 -13.69 -10.18 4.96
N HIS A 94 -13.31 -8.93 4.80
CA HIS A 94 -13.30 -7.90 5.83
C HIS A 94 -14.37 -6.81 5.63
N GLY A 95 -15.26 -6.99 4.66
CA GLY A 95 -16.36 -6.05 4.40
C GLY A 95 -15.98 -4.87 3.49
N THR A 96 -14.80 -4.84 2.92
CA THR A 96 -14.43 -3.81 1.93
C THR A 96 -15.05 -4.16 0.58
N VAL A 97 -15.74 -3.20 -0.02
CA VAL A 97 -16.47 -3.35 -1.29
C VAL A 97 -15.84 -2.52 -2.42
N ALA A 98 -15.04 -1.52 -2.04
CA ALA A 98 -14.39 -0.63 -2.99
C ALA A 98 -13.09 -0.04 -2.45
N THR A 99 -12.22 0.41 -3.37
CA THR A 99 -10.99 1.14 -3.06
C THR A 99 -10.79 2.32 -3.99
N VAL A 100 -10.24 3.42 -3.47
CA VAL A 100 -9.63 4.52 -4.21
C VAL A 100 -8.15 4.18 -4.31
N SER A 101 -7.68 3.83 -5.50
CA SER A 101 -6.38 3.15 -5.69
C SER A 101 -5.44 4.00 -6.53
N ASP A 102 -4.25 4.27 -6.00
CA ASP A 102 -3.17 4.93 -6.73
C ASP A 102 -2.20 3.87 -7.27
N PRO A 103 -2.13 3.64 -8.58
CA PRO A 103 -1.25 2.64 -9.18
C PRO A 103 0.14 3.22 -9.53
N HIS A 104 0.69 4.15 -8.73
CA HIS A 104 1.97 4.78 -9.07
C HIS A 104 3.15 3.81 -8.99
N GLU A 105 3.05 2.79 -8.16
CA GLU A 105 4.10 1.79 -7.98
C GLU A 105 4.34 1.01 -9.28
N ILE A 106 3.31 0.41 -9.85
CA ILE A 106 3.45 -0.26 -11.15
C ILE A 106 3.70 0.72 -12.29
N ALA A 107 3.20 1.96 -12.19
CA ALA A 107 3.45 3.00 -13.18
C ALA A 107 4.92 3.43 -13.22
N ASN A 108 5.63 3.43 -12.09
CA ASN A 108 7.08 3.63 -12.04
C ASN A 108 7.84 2.57 -12.83
N VAL A 109 7.29 1.35 -12.92
CA VAL A 109 7.92 0.22 -13.63
C VAL A 109 7.52 0.14 -15.10
N MET A 110 6.22 0.27 -15.38
CA MET A 110 5.59 -0.06 -16.67
C MET A 110 4.89 1.13 -17.33
N GLY A 111 4.85 2.30 -16.69
CA GLY A 111 4.12 3.46 -17.20
C GLY A 111 2.62 3.21 -17.34
N VAL A 112 2.04 3.73 -18.41
CA VAL A 112 0.60 3.59 -18.71
C VAL A 112 0.20 2.12 -18.89
N GLU A 113 1.08 1.25 -19.41
CA GLU A 113 0.81 -0.19 -19.55
C GLU A 113 0.57 -0.85 -18.19
N GLY A 114 1.30 -0.42 -17.14
CA GLY A 114 1.07 -0.87 -15.77
C GLY A 114 -0.29 -0.43 -15.23
N ILE A 115 -0.68 0.82 -15.46
CA ILE A 115 -2.00 1.34 -15.08
C ILE A 115 -3.10 0.53 -15.78
N ASP A 116 -2.94 0.28 -17.07
CA ASP A 116 -3.91 -0.50 -17.87
C ASP A 116 -4.01 -1.96 -17.38
N TYR A 117 -2.91 -2.55 -16.93
CA TYR A 117 -2.90 -3.86 -16.29
C TYR A 117 -3.77 -3.86 -15.03
N MET A 118 -3.58 -2.89 -14.12
CA MET A 118 -4.35 -2.78 -12.88
C MET A 118 -5.84 -2.60 -13.16
N ILE A 119 -6.21 -1.74 -14.10
CA ILE A 119 -7.59 -1.51 -14.51
C ILE A 119 -8.19 -2.78 -15.13
N LYS A 120 -7.46 -3.45 -16.02
CA LYS A 120 -7.91 -4.69 -16.67
C LYS A 120 -8.11 -5.81 -15.65
N SER A 121 -7.18 -5.99 -14.72
CA SER A 121 -7.28 -6.94 -13.62
C SER A 121 -8.50 -6.63 -12.75
N GLY A 122 -8.65 -5.39 -12.30
CA GLY A 122 -9.78 -4.97 -11.47
C GLY A 122 -11.16 -5.20 -12.10
N ARG A 123 -11.27 -5.09 -13.42
CA ARG A 123 -12.51 -5.34 -14.17
C ARG A 123 -12.92 -6.81 -14.28
N GLN A 124 -12.04 -7.74 -13.94
CA GLN A 124 -12.36 -9.18 -14.03
C GLN A 124 -13.27 -9.68 -12.91
N GLY A 125 -13.45 -8.88 -11.86
CA GLY A 125 -14.27 -9.18 -10.69
C GLY A 125 -15.52 -8.30 -10.57
N HIS A 126 -16.16 -8.38 -9.40
CA HIS A 126 -17.30 -7.52 -9.04
C HIS A 126 -16.90 -6.43 -8.03
N PHE A 127 -15.69 -6.49 -7.49
CA PHE A 127 -15.14 -5.49 -6.59
C PHE A 127 -14.97 -4.16 -7.33
N LYS A 128 -15.18 -3.06 -6.64
CA LYS A 128 -15.15 -1.72 -7.24
C LYS A 128 -13.79 -1.06 -7.02
N PHE A 129 -13.00 -0.96 -8.08
CA PHE A 129 -11.72 -0.26 -8.08
C PHE A 129 -11.86 1.09 -8.76
N TYR A 130 -11.43 2.14 -8.08
CA TYR A 130 -11.39 3.50 -8.61
C TYR A 130 -9.93 3.95 -8.72
N PHE A 131 -9.34 3.75 -9.90
CA PHE A 131 -7.95 4.07 -10.14
C PHE A 131 -7.74 5.55 -10.47
N GLY A 132 -6.68 6.13 -9.87
CA GLY A 132 -6.19 7.47 -10.18
C GLY A 132 -5.14 7.48 -11.28
N ALA A 133 -4.84 8.69 -11.80
CA ALA A 133 -3.67 8.93 -12.63
C ALA A 133 -2.49 9.30 -11.72
N PRO A 134 -1.40 8.52 -11.69
CA PRO A 134 -0.23 8.81 -10.87
C PRO A 134 0.42 10.15 -11.21
N SER A 135 0.49 11.07 -10.26
CA SER A 135 0.98 12.44 -10.49
C SER A 135 2.49 12.56 -10.53
N CYS A 136 3.21 11.67 -9.83
CA CYS A 136 4.65 11.78 -9.54
C CYS A 136 5.39 10.50 -9.95
N VAL A 137 5.58 10.28 -11.24
CA VAL A 137 6.32 9.14 -11.81
C VAL A 137 7.43 9.67 -12.72
N PRO A 138 8.72 9.53 -12.35
CA PRO A 138 9.23 9.09 -11.04
C PRO A 138 9.04 10.15 -9.95
N ALA A 139 9.27 9.75 -8.68
CA ALA A 139 9.24 10.68 -7.55
C ALA A 139 10.32 11.76 -7.67
N THR A 140 11.51 11.41 -8.17
CA THR A 140 12.62 12.33 -8.40
C THR A 140 13.38 12.04 -9.70
N PRO A 141 14.09 13.02 -10.29
CA PRO A 141 14.98 12.79 -11.44
C PRO A 141 16.35 12.15 -11.06
N PHE A 142 16.62 11.94 -9.76
CA PHE A 142 17.90 11.46 -9.24
C PHE A 142 17.99 9.93 -9.13
N GLU A 143 17.01 9.24 -9.63
CA GLU A 143 16.93 7.77 -9.69
C GLU A 143 16.51 7.33 -11.09
N THR A 144 16.67 6.04 -11.39
CA THR A 144 16.18 5.47 -12.65
C THR A 144 14.88 4.72 -12.39
N SER A 145 13.82 5.13 -13.04
CA SER A 145 12.53 4.40 -13.10
C SER A 145 12.33 3.79 -14.47
N GLY A 146 11.33 2.90 -14.60
CA GLY A 146 10.97 2.28 -15.87
C GLY A 146 10.23 3.23 -16.81
N CYS A 147 9.61 4.30 -16.28
CA CYS A 147 8.84 5.26 -17.06
C CYS A 147 8.86 6.65 -16.43
N THR A 148 8.49 7.64 -17.24
CA THR A 148 8.17 9.01 -16.78
C THR A 148 6.79 9.39 -17.28
N LEU A 149 5.90 9.84 -16.40
CA LEU A 149 4.59 10.39 -16.74
C LEU A 149 4.65 11.92 -16.64
N ASP A 150 4.82 12.57 -17.78
CA ASP A 150 4.80 14.02 -17.91
C ASP A 150 3.38 14.59 -17.92
N ALA A 151 3.25 15.90 -18.04
CA ALA A 151 1.95 16.57 -18.07
C ALA A 151 1.06 16.14 -19.26
N ASP A 152 1.65 15.79 -20.41
CA ASP A 152 0.89 15.37 -21.58
C ASP A 152 0.33 13.95 -21.37
N ALA A 153 1.09 13.05 -20.76
CA ALA A 153 0.61 11.72 -20.37
C ALA A 153 -0.51 11.80 -19.33
N ILE A 154 -0.38 12.68 -18.34
CA ILE A 154 -1.43 12.91 -17.33
C ILE A 154 -2.70 13.51 -17.96
N GLU A 155 -2.60 14.48 -18.89
CA GLU A 155 -3.76 14.99 -19.60
C GLU A 155 -4.52 13.89 -20.35
N GLN A 156 -3.80 12.95 -21.01
CA GLN A 156 -4.40 11.82 -21.69
C GLN A 156 -5.09 10.85 -20.72
N LEU A 157 -4.48 10.57 -19.57
CA LEU A 157 -5.08 9.74 -18.53
C LEU A 157 -6.31 10.41 -17.92
N MET A 158 -6.24 11.71 -17.59
CA MET A 158 -7.37 12.44 -17.03
C MET A 158 -8.58 12.52 -17.98
N ALA A 159 -8.38 12.44 -19.30
CA ALA A 159 -9.45 12.39 -20.28
C ALA A 159 -10.21 11.05 -20.31
N ARG A 160 -9.73 10.01 -19.66
CA ARG A 160 -10.33 8.66 -19.64
C ARG A 160 -11.44 8.54 -18.61
N ASP A 161 -12.52 7.83 -18.92
CA ASP A 161 -13.64 7.58 -17.99
C ASP A 161 -13.28 6.56 -16.89
N ASP A 162 -12.25 5.75 -17.09
CA ASP A 162 -11.80 4.72 -16.14
C ASP A 162 -10.64 5.19 -15.23
N ILE A 163 -10.32 6.47 -15.30
CA ILE A 163 -9.45 7.18 -14.35
C ILE A 163 -10.33 8.18 -13.59
N TYR A 164 -10.38 8.07 -12.29
CA TYR A 164 -11.36 8.76 -11.45
C TYR A 164 -10.84 10.04 -10.81
N TYR A 165 -9.53 10.15 -10.58
CA TYR A 165 -8.92 11.28 -9.88
C TYR A 165 -7.45 11.43 -10.27
N LEU A 166 -6.83 12.54 -9.94
CA LEU A 166 -5.38 12.70 -9.97
C LEU A 166 -4.83 12.20 -8.63
N ALA A 167 -4.03 11.14 -8.67
CA ALA A 167 -3.50 10.51 -7.49
C ALA A 167 -2.46 11.41 -6.78
N GLU A 168 -2.05 11.01 -5.59
CA GLU A 168 -1.34 11.83 -4.63
C GLU A 168 -0.23 12.72 -5.22
N MET A 169 -0.34 14.02 -4.96
CA MET A 169 0.65 15.01 -5.37
C MET A 169 1.79 15.10 -4.36
N MET A 170 2.70 14.12 -4.40
CA MET A 170 3.89 14.06 -3.53
C MET A 170 4.87 15.21 -3.79
N ASN A 171 4.89 15.75 -5.01
CA ASN A 171 5.77 16.88 -5.35
C ASN A 171 5.20 18.21 -4.85
N TYR A 172 4.89 18.31 -3.53
CA TYR A 172 4.47 19.58 -2.93
C TYR A 172 5.52 20.72 -3.12
N PRO A 173 6.85 20.48 -3.11
CA PRO A 173 7.80 21.54 -3.42
C PRO A 173 7.60 22.11 -4.82
N GLY A 174 7.29 21.25 -5.80
CA GLY A 174 6.99 21.68 -7.17
C GLY A 174 5.69 22.47 -7.28
N VAL A 175 4.67 22.14 -6.47
CA VAL A 175 3.43 22.94 -6.36
C VAL A 175 3.74 24.32 -5.75
N LEU A 176 4.51 24.36 -4.67
CA LEU A 176 4.89 25.61 -4.00
C LEU A 176 5.77 26.50 -4.87
N ALA A 177 6.64 25.90 -5.67
CA ALA A 177 7.47 26.61 -6.64
C ALA A 177 6.77 26.89 -7.98
N GLU A 178 5.52 26.44 -8.14
CA GLU A 178 4.72 26.58 -9.39
C GLU A 178 5.46 26.03 -10.62
N LEU A 179 6.10 24.87 -10.47
CA LEU A 179 6.82 24.25 -11.58
C LEU A 179 5.85 23.95 -12.74
N PRO A 180 6.16 24.33 -13.99
CA PRO A 180 5.21 24.29 -15.11
C PRO A 180 4.63 22.91 -15.37
N ASP A 181 5.41 21.82 -15.28
CA ASP A 181 4.92 20.46 -15.48
C ASP A 181 3.93 20.05 -14.38
N VAL A 182 4.25 20.34 -13.12
CA VAL A 182 3.38 20.06 -11.97
C VAL A 182 2.06 20.82 -12.08
N MET A 183 2.12 22.12 -12.40
CA MET A 183 0.91 22.94 -12.52
C MET A 183 0.01 22.46 -13.66
N LYS A 184 0.58 22.03 -14.79
CA LYS A 184 -0.21 21.45 -15.92
C LYS A 184 -0.92 20.15 -15.52
N LYS A 185 -0.29 19.28 -14.71
CA LYS A 185 -0.93 18.07 -14.20
C LYS A 185 -2.16 18.40 -13.34
N LEU A 186 -2.04 19.39 -12.45
CA LEU A 186 -3.16 19.88 -11.63
C LEU A 186 -4.27 20.52 -12.50
N GLU A 187 -3.89 21.27 -13.53
CA GLU A 187 -4.85 21.86 -14.48
C GLU A 187 -5.59 20.80 -15.29
N ALA A 188 -4.92 19.70 -15.68
CA ALA A 188 -5.55 18.58 -16.35
C ALA A 188 -6.68 17.98 -15.49
N ALA A 189 -6.44 17.71 -14.21
CA ALA A 189 -7.48 17.20 -13.32
C ALA A 189 -8.66 18.17 -13.17
N LYS A 190 -8.39 19.47 -12.99
CA LYS A 190 -9.42 20.52 -12.90
C LYS A 190 -10.26 20.63 -14.19
N LYS A 191 -9.62 20.56 -15.34
CA LYS A 191 -10.26 20.61 -16.65
C LYS A 191 -11.27 19.48 -16.84
N HIS A 192 -10.96 18.30 -16.32
CA HIS A 192 -11.82 17.12 -16.39
C HIS A 192 -12.76 16.98 -15.18
N GLY A 193 -12.75 17.95 -14.23
CA GLY A 193 -13.63 17.97 -13.06
C GLY A 193 -13.37 16.82 -12.08
N LYS A 194 -12.13 16.30 -12.04
CA LYS A 194 -11.74 15.17 -11.21
C LYS A 194 -11.03 15.63 -9.92
N PRO A 195 -11.26 14.96 -8.78
CA PRO A 195 -10.57 15.25 -7.53
C PRO A 195 -9.05 15.15 -7.67
N ILE A 196 -8.33 15.83 -6.78
CA ILE A 196 -6.88 15.79 -6.70
C ILE A 196 -6.51 15.41 -5.28
N ASP A 197 -5.77 14.32 -5.14
CA ASP A 197 -5.24 13.88 -3.86
C ASP A 197 -3.89 14.50 -3.54
N GLY A 198 -3.63 14.65 -2.25
CA GLY A 198 -2.42 15.24 -1.74
C GLY A 198 -1.59 14.29 -0.90
N HIS A 199 -0.33 14.72 -0.74
CA HIS A 199 0.70 14.10 0.08
C HIS A 199 1.61 15.23 0.57
N ALA A 200 1.34 15.78 1.74
CA ALA A 200 1.98 17.02 2.18
C ALA A 200 2.36 16.97 3.67
N PRO A 201 3.28 16.06 4.08
CA PRO A 201 3.66 15.92 5.49
C PRO A 201 4.26 17.22 6.01
N MET A 202 3.70 17.76 7.12
CA MET A 202 4.16 18.96 7.80
C MET A 202 4.20 20.24 6.94
N VAL A 203 3.48 20.29 5.84
CA VAL A 203 3.27 21.52 5.08
C VAL A 203 2.21 22.35 5.79
N MET A 204 2.58 23.52 6.29
CA MET A 204 1.75 24.38 7.18
C MET A 204 1.83 25.86 6.76
N GLY A 205 1.00 26.70 7.39
CA GLY A 205 1.04 28.16 7.20
C GLY A 205 0.63 28.58 5.78
N ASP A 206 1.39 29.50 5.19
CA ASP A 206 1.12 30.00 3.84
C ASP A 206 1.35 28.94 2.76
N ASP A 207 2.26 27.99 3.00
CA ASP A 207 2.56 26.91 2.08
C ASP A 207 1.37 25.96 1.92
N ILE A 208 0.72 25.55 3.02
CA ILE A 208 -0.46 24.69 2.91
C ILE A 208 -1.63 25.43 2.24
N ARG A 209 -1.78 26.76 2.47
CA ARG A 209 -2.80 27.56 1.76
C ARG A 209 -2.57 27.56 0.25
N LYS A 210 -1.31 27.68 -0.18
CA LYS A 210 -0.92 27.62 -1.59
C LYS A 210 -1.19 26.24 -2.18
N TYR A 211 -0.81 25.18 -1.47
CA TYR A 211 -1.02 23.79 -1.86
C TYR A 211 -2.51 23.47 -2.05
N ILE A 212 -3.37 23.78 -1.07
CA ILE A 212 -4.83 23.62 -1.14
C ILE A 212 -5.43 24.53 -2.22
N GLY A 213 -4.95 25.77 -2.32
CA GLY A 213 -5.36 26.73 -3.37
C GLY A 213 -5.11 26.22 -4.80
N SER A 214 -4.19 25.29 -4.95
CA SER A 214 -3.95 24.59 -6.23
C SER A 214 -4.99 23.52 -6.56
N GLY A 215 -6.02 23.32 -5.71
CA GLY A 215 -7.15 22.40 -5.94
C GLY A 215 -6.97 21.03 -5.31
N ILE A 216 -5.90 20.81 -4.56
CA ILE A 216 -5.62 19.56 -3.85
C ILE A 216 -6.55 19.48 -2.63
N SER A 217 -7.22 18.34 -2.43
CA SER A 217 -8.38 18.25 -1.55
C SER A 217 -8.27 17.24 -0.41
N THR A 218 -7.23 16.40 -0.40
CA THR A 218 -7.00 15.36 0.61
C THR A 218 -5.56 15.34 1.09
N ASP A 219 -5.31 14.76 2.27
CA ASP A 219 -3.97 14.39 2.73
C ASP A 219 -4.04 13.19 3.69
N HIS A 220 -3.16 12.21 3.53
CA HIS A 220 -3.02 11.01 4.38
C HIS A 220 -1.70 11.00 5.17
N GLU A 221 -0.83 12.01 4.97
CA GLU A 221 0.52 12.08 5.54
C GLU A 221 0.60 12.87 6.86
N CYS A 222 -0.52 13.36 7.40
CA CYS A 222 -0.50 14.01 8.70
C CYS A 222 -0.12 13.01 9.80
N TYR A 223 0.87 13.35 10.64
CA TYR A 223 1.25 12.55 11.81
C TYR A 223 1.24 13.34 13.13
N VAL A 224 0.85 14.62 13.09
CA VAL A 224 0.57 15.45 14.27
C VAL A 224 -0.81 16.11 14.14
N LEU A 225 -1.46 16.36 15.27
CA LEU A 225 -2.82 16.93 15.30
C LEU A 225 -2.88 18.34 14.73
N GLU A 226 -1.88 19.16 15.01
CA GLU A 226 -1.81 20.57 14.62
C GLU A 226 -1.82 20.71 13.09
N ASP A 227 -1.02 19.89 12.41
CA ASP A 227 -0.97 19.83 10.94
C ASP A 227 -2.35 19.45 10.36
N ALA A 228 -2.93 18.37 10.86
CA ALA A 228 -4.25 17.90 10.41
C ALA A 228 -5.37 18.92 10.67
N VAL A 229 -5.37 19.59 11.84
CA VAL A 229 -6.37 20.61 12.18
C VAL A 229 -6.27 21.81 11.26
N GLU A 230 -5.07 22.29 10.94
CA GLU A 230 -4.90 23.44 10.03
C GLU A 230 -5.45 23.08 8.64
N LYS A 231 -5.11 21.91 8.10
CA LYS A 231 -5.61 21.42 6.81
C LYS A 231 -7.14 21.32 6.78
N ILE A 232 -7.75 20.74 7.84
CA ILE A 232 -9.20 20.64 7.97
C ILE A 232 -9.87 22.02 7.97
N GLN A 233 -9.30 23.00 8.71
CA GLN A 233 -9.85 24.35 8.77
C GLN A 233 -9.78 25.10 7.43
N LEU A 234 -8.89 24.66 6.55
CA LEU A 234 -8.77 25.16 5.17
C LEU A 234 -9.62 24.38 4.17
N GLY A 235 -10.38 23.36 4.63
CA GLY A 235 -11.32 22.58 3.82
C GLY A 235 -10.75 21.29 3.24
N MET A 236 -9.52 20.89 3.56
CA MET A 236 -8.91 19.65 3.12
C MET A 236 -9.43 18.46 3.94
N LYS A 237 -9.73 17.35 3.30
CA LYS A 237 -10.07 16.09 3.96
C LYS A 237 -8.81 15.40 4.47
N ILE A 238 -8.91 14.79 5.64
CA ILE A 238 -7.81 14.02 6.24
C ILE A 238 -8.15 12.53 6.21
N LEU A 239 -7.22 11.75 5.68
CA LEU A 239 -7.32 10.30 5.66
C LEU A 239 -6.55 9.75 6.85
N ILE A 240 -7.26 9.05 7.74
CA ILE A 240 -6.65 8.32 8.85
C ILE A 240 -6.14 7.00 8.29
N ARG A 241 -4.83 6.77 8.43
CA ARG A 241 -4.09 5.69 7.78
C ARG A 241 -3.67 4.59 8.76
N GLU A 242 -3.90 3.31 8.37
CA GLU A 242 -3.37 2.11 9.02
C GLU A 242 -2.73 1.15 8.00
N GLY A 243 -1.60 1.56 7.46
CA GLY A 243 -0.74 0.74 6.62
C GLY A 243 0.04 -0.31 7.41
N SER A 244 0.91 -1.04 6.75
CA SER A 244 1.82 -1.98 7.42
C SER A 244 3.00 -1.28 8.08
N ALA A 245 3.51 -0.19 7.48
CA ALA A 245 4.60 0.61 8.04
C ALA A 245 4.11 1.91 8.67
N ALA A 246 3.37 2.71 7.91
CA ALA A 246 2.96 4.05 8.33
C ALA A 246 1.57 4.03 8.93
N LYS A 247 1.44 4.50 10.18
CA LYS A 247 0.23 4.46 10.97
C LYS A 247 0.03 5.77 11.70
N ASN A 248 -1.11 6.43 11.48
CA ASN A 248 -1.44 7.66 12.17
C ASN A 248 -2.78 7.61 12.93
N PHE A 249 -3.41 6.42 12.99
CA PHE A 249 -4.72 6.24 13.61
C PHE A 249 -4.77 6.77 15.04
N GLU A 250 -3.82 6.39 15.90
CA GLU A 250 -3.83 6.80 17.32
C GLU A 250 -3.71 8.33 17.47
N THR A 251 -2.92 8.95 16.62
CA THR A 251 -2.71 10.41 16.63
C THR A 251 -3.95 11.15 16.12
N LEU A 252 -4.57 10.67 15.04
CA LEU A 252 -5.59 11.45 14.32
C LEU A 252 -7.03 11.07 14.69
N ILE A 253 -7.28 9.89 15.25
CA ILE A 253 -8.65 9.49 15.61
C ILE A 253 -9.37 10.46 16.58
N PRO A 254 -8.68 11.22 17.47
CA PRO A 254 -9.35 12.25 18.29
C PRO A 254 -10.07 13.32 17.48
N LEU A 255 -9.68 13.57 16.21
CA LEU A 255 -10.36 14.49 15.31
C LEU A 255 -11.82 14.07 15.02
N MET A 256 -12.14 12.78 15.14
CA MET A 256 -13.49 12.23 14.96
C MET A 256 -14.54 12.89 15.88
N ALA A 257 -14.13 13.35 17.05
CA ALA A 257 -15.04 14.01 17.98
C ALA A 257 -15.52 15.39 17.50
N LYS A 258 -14.74 16.05 16.64
CA LYS A 258 -14.99 17.44 16.23
C LYS A 258 -15.22 17.61 14.73
N TYR A 259 -14.57 16.79 13.91
CA TYR A 259 -14.54 16.94 12.45
C TYR A 259 -14.90 15.63 11.71
N PRO A 260 -15.93 14.86 12.13
CA PRO A 260 -16.20 13.54 11.56
C PRO A 260 -16.44 13.55 10.05
N GLU A 261 -16.98 14.63 9.50
CA GLU A 261 -17.29 14.77 8.08
C GLU A 261 -16.06 15.08 7.22
N MET A 262 -14.94 15.44 7.87
CA MET A 262 -13.67 15.73 7.20
C MET A 262 -12.72 14.53 7.18
N LEU A 263 -13.12 13.41 7.78
CA LEU A 263 -12.27 12.23 7.93
C LEU A 263 -12.70 11.08 7.01
N MET A 264 -11.73 10.36 6.50
CA MET A 264 -11.87 9.10 5.78
C MET A 264 -10.87 8.08 6.35
N PHE A 265 -11.12 6.78 6.17
CA PHE A 265 -10.18 5.73 6.55
C PHE A 265 -9.47 5.18 5.32
N CYS A 266 -8.19 4.92 5.43
CA CYS A 266 -7.37 4.34 4.36
C CYS A 266 -6.33 3.35 4.89
N SER A 267 -5.82 2.52 4.01
CA SER A 267 -4.78 1.56 4.34
C SER A 267 -3.41 1.91 3.77
N ASP A 268 -3.34 2.69 2.69
CA ASP A 268 -2.10 3.06 2.04
C ASP A 268 -1.26 1.79 1.67
N ASP A 269 -0.04 1.64 2.15
CA ASP A 269 0.80 0.45 1.95
C ASP A 269 0.37 -0.70 2.89
N LYS A 270 -0.45 -1.60 2.39
CA LYS A 270 -0.98 -2.75 3.14
C LYS A 270 -0.38 -4.06 2.66
N HIS A 271 0.50 -4.66 3.45
CA HIS A 271 1.14 -5.94 3.15
C HIS A 271 0.16 -7.12 3.24
N PRO A 272 0.41 -8.22 2.51
CA PRO A 272 -0.52 -9.35 2.43
C PRO A 272 -0.76 -10.03 3.77
N ASN A 273 0.25 -10.17 4.62
CA ASN A 273 0.15 -10.76 5.95
C ASN A 273 -0.67 -9.93 6.95
N ASP A 274 -0.81 -8.62 6.72
CA ASP A 274 -1.70 -7.76 7.51
C ASP A 274 -3.11 -7.72 6.88
N LEU A 275 -3.21 -7.77 5.55
CA LEU A 275 -4.50 -7.80 4.86
C LEU A 275 -5.31 -9.04 5.21
N ILE A 276 -4.69 -10.22 5.38
CA ILE A 276 -5.41 -11.43 5.82
C ILE A 276 -5.97 -11.33 7.25
N LYS A 277 -5.39 -10.47 8.11
CA LYS A 277 -5.86 -10.23 9.49
C LYS A 277 -7.03 -9.26 9.55
N GLY A 278 -7.13 -8.34 8.60
CA GLY A 278 -8.18 -7.34 8.52
C GLY A 278 -7.79 -6.13 7.68
N HIS A 279 -8.80 -5.32 7.42
CA HIS A 279 -8.70 -4.13 6.57
C HIS A 279 -9.38 -2.93 7.28
N ILE A 280 -10.20 -2.15 6.60
CA ILE A 280 -10.94 -1.02 7.19
C ILE A 280 -11.80 -1.42 8.41
N ASN A 281 -12.30 -2.66 8.44
CA ASN A 281 -13.07 -3.19 9.59
C ASN A 281 -12.31 -3.09 10.92
N LEU A 282 -10.98 -3.25 10.93
CA LEU A 282 -10.18 -3.13 12.16
C LEU A 282 -10.13 -1.69 12.66
N MET A 283 -10.05 -0.71 11.76
CA MET A 283 -10.11 0.71 12.13
C MET A 283 -11.48 1.07 12.72
N VAL A 284 -12.55 0.59 12.10
CA VAL A 284 -13.93 0.75 12.59
C VAL A 284 -14.06 0.16 14.00
N LYS A 285 -13.69 -1.12 14.18
CA LYS A 285 -13.74 -1.80 15.48
C LYS A 285 -12.98 -1.04 16.56
N ARG A 286 -11.77 -0.63 16.27
CA ARG A 286 -10.88 0.09 17.19
C ARG A 286 -11.43 1.48 17.55
N ALA A 287 -12.02 2.21 16.58
CA ALA A 287 -12.66 3.50 16.84
C ALA A 287 -13.89 3.35 17.75
N LEU A 288 -14.73 2.33 17.51
CA LEU A 288 -15.90 2.04 18.37
C LEU A 288 -15.47 1.65 19.79
N GLN A 289 -14.44 0.82 19.95
CA GLN A 289 -13.87 0.44 21.25
C GLN A 289 -13.31 1.64 22.03
N LYS A 290 -12.84 2.68 21.33
CA LYS A 290 -12.43 3.96 21.94
C LYS A 290 -13.62 4.88 22.31
N GLY A 291 -14.86 4.49 21.98
CA GLY A 291 -16.10 5.21 22.34
C GLY A 291 -16.51 6.29 21.35
N TYR A 292 -15.96 6.33 20.14
CA TYR A 292 -16.45 7.25 19.10
C TYR A 292 -17.84 6.83 18.60
N LYS A 293 -18.62 7.82 18.13
CA LYS A 293 -20.01 7.58 17.72
C LYS A 293 -20.07 6.70 16.48
N LEU A 294 -20.91 5.67 16.53
CA LEU A 294 -21.07 4.70 15.45
C LEU A 294 -21.29 5.35 14.07
N MET A 295 -22.20 6.31 13.98
CA MET A 295 -22.52 6.96 12.70
C MET A 295 -21.34 7.73 12.12
N ASP A 296 -20.56 8.40 12.96
CA ASP A 296 -19.40 9.16 12.52
C ASP A 296 -18.28 8.23 12.03
N VAL A 297 -18.02 7.14 12.76
CA VAL A 297 -17.04 6.12 12.39
C VAL A 297 -17.40 5.44 11.08
N LEU A 298 -18.65 5.01 10.91
CA LEU A 298 -19.09 4.33 9.69
C LEU A 298 -19.13 5.28 8.48
N ARG A 299 -19.42 6.57 8.69
CA ARG A 299 -19.30 7.57 7.61
C ARG A 299 -17.88 7.73 7.13
N ALA A 300 -16.90 7.77 8.03
CA ALA A 300 -15.49 7.83 7.65
C ALA A 300 -15.02 6.55 6.92
N ALA A 301 -15.67 5.40 7.19
CA ALA A 301 -15.36 4.12 6.56
C ALA A 301 -16.06 3.91 5.19
N SER A 302 -16.99 4.78 4.80
CA SER A 302 -17.72 4.60 3.52
C SER A 302 -18.27 5.92 2.96
N LEU A 303 -19.31 6.51 3.56
CA LEU A 303 -20.07 7.65 3.03
C LEU A 303 -19.21 8.84 2.64
N ASN A 304 -18.23 9.20 3.48
CA ASN A 304 -17.38 10.38 3.24
C ASN A 304 -16.54 10.19 1.99
N THR A 305 -15.97 8.98 1.81
CA THR A 305 -15.18 8.62 0.62
C THR A 305 -16.06 8.61 -0.63
N VAL A 306 -17.21 7.94 -0.59
CA VAL A 306 -18.16 7.88 -1.71
C VAL A 306 -18.56 9.27 -2.18
N ARG A 307 -18.86 10.17 -1.25
CA ARG A 307 -19.25 11.56 -1.57
C ARG A 307 -18.09 12.39 -2.09
N HIS A 308 -16.89 12.23 -1.54
CA HIS A 308 -15.73 13.02 -1.92
C HIS A 308 -15.29 12.72 -3.37
N TYR A 309 -15.21 11.44 -3.71
CA TYR A 309 -14.76 10.99 -5.04
C TYR A 309 -15.92 10.74 -6.02
N HIS A 310 -17.17 11.00 -5.62
CA HIS A 310 -18.37 10.78 -6.45
C HIS A 310 -18.50 9.34 -6.97
N LEU A 311 -18.25 8.35 -6.07
CA LEU A 311 -18.21 6.94 -6.44
C LEU A 311 -19.61 6.34 -6.61
N ASP A 312 -19.75 5.36 -7.51
CA ASP A 312 -20.98 4.59 -7.71
C ASP A 312 -21.12 3.41 -6.73
N VAL A 313 -20.67 3.59 -5.49
CA VAL A 313 -20.84 2.63 -4.40
C VAL A 313 -22.18 2.88 -3.69
N GLY A 314 -22.96 1.81 -3.51
CA GLY A 314 -24.25 1.89 -2.85
C GLY A 314 -24.14 2.26 -1.36
N LEU A 315 -24.99 3.18 -0.92
CA LEU A 315 -25.07 3.67 0.47
C LEU A 315 -26.32 3.16 1.19
N LEU A 316 -26.83 2.03 0.75
CA LEU A 316 -28.01 1.36 1.29
C LEU A 316 -29.27 2.26 1.18
N GLN A 317 -29.49 2.85 0.01
CA GLN A 317 -30.70 3.59 -0.34
C GLN A 317 -31.44 2.88 -1.47
N ALA A 318 -32.76 3.06 -1.57
CA ALA A 318 -33.52 2.49 -2.68
C ALA A 318 -33.00 3.00 -4.03
N GLY A 319 -32.73 2.09 -4.96
CA GLY A 319 -32.13 2.36 -6.27
C GLY A 319 -30.60 2.24 -6.34
N ASP A 320 -29.91 2.25 -5.20
CA ASP A 320 -28.47 2.05 -5.13
C ASP A 320 -28.08 0.64 -5.58
N ASP A 321 -26.83 0.47 -6.01
CA ASP A 321 -26.20 -0.84 -6.07
C ASP A 321 -26.24 -1.49 -4.67
N ALA A 322 -26.52 -2.78 -4.60
CA ALA A 322 -26.60 -3.51 -3.33
C ALA A 322 -25.18 -3.86 -2.83
N ASP A 323 -24.46 -2.83 -2.36
CA ASP A 323 -23.11 -2.88 -1.82
C ASP A 323 -23.17 -2.73 -0.30
N PHE A 324 -23.29 -3.82 0.41
CA PHE A 324 -23.50 -3.79 1.86
C PHE A 324 -22.84 -4.95 2.57
N ILE A 325 -22.72 -4.80 3.88
CA ILE A 325 -22.22 -5.84 4.78
C ILE A 325 -23.25 -6.18 5.84
N VAL A 326 -23.15 -7.42 6.32
CA VAL A 326 -23.89 -7.90 7.48
C VAL A 326 -22.90 -8.16 8.60
N VAL A 327 -23.14 -7.59 9.77
CA VAL A 327 -22.29 -7.68 10.95
C VAL A 327 -23.08 -8.33 12.09
N ASP A 328 -22.42 -9.19 12.87
CA ASP A 328 -23.06 -9.93 13.98
C ASP A 328 -23.54 -9.01 15.10
N ASN A 329 -22.65 -8.13 15.58
CA ASN A 329 -22.93 -7.17 16.65
C ASN A 329 -21.97 -5.96 16.55
N LEU A 330 -22.27 -4.89 17.29
CA LEU A 330 -21.47 -3.66 17.23
C LEU A 330 -20.26 -3.64 18.19
N ASN A 331 -20.09 -4.65 19.05
CA ASN A 331 -18.95 -4.73 19.98
C ASN A 331 -17.78 -5.50 19.36
N ASP A 332 -18.05 -6.73 18.90
CA ASP A 332 -17.05 -7.58 18.27
C ASP A 332 -16.82 -7.18 16.81
N PHE A 333 -17.88 -6.68 16.19
CA PHE A 333 -17.92 -6.17 14.84
C PHE A 333 -17.37 -7.17 13.81
N ASN A 334 -17.84 -8.42 13.88
CA ASN A 334 -17.43 -9.45 12.91
C ASN A 334 -18.26 -9.33 11.63
N VAL A 335 -17.60 -9.17 10.51
CA VAL A 335 -18.25 -9.17 9.20
C VAL A 335 -18.66 -10.59 8.85
N MET A 336 -19.98 -10.81 8.83
CA MET A 336 -20.57 -12.12 8.52
C MET A 336 -20.75 -12.33 7.03
N GLN A 337 -21.15 -11.28 6.30
CA GLN A 337 -21.40 -11.35 4.86
C GLN A 337 -21.04 -10.03 4.21
N THR A 338 -20.48 -10.10 2.99
CA THR A 338 -20.19 -8.97 2.14
C THR A 338 -20.89 -9.12 0.80
N TYR A 339 -21.63 -8.10 0.39
CA TYR A 339 -22.36 -8.08 -0.88
C TYR A 339 -21.85 -6.92 -1.75
N ILE A 340 -21.69 -7.18 -3.05
CA ILE A 340 -21.39 -6.17 -4.07
C ILE A 340 -22.34 -6.41 -5.25
N LYS A 341 -23.10 -5.38 -5.61
CA LYS A 341 -24.17 -5.46 -6.63
C LYS A 341 -25.09 -6.67 -6.38
N GLY A 342 -25.50 -6.84 -5.12
CA GLY A 342 -26.38 -7.92 -4.68
C GLY A 342 -25.79 -9.32 -4.71
N ARG A 343 -24.54 -9.48 -5.09
CA ARG A 343 -23.83 -10.75 -5.09
C ARG A 343 -23.06 -10.94 -3.80
N MET A 344 -23.27 -12.05 -3.12
CA MET A 344 -22.48 -12.38 -1.93
C MET A 344 -21.04 -12.71 -2.34
N MET A 345 -20.09 -11.92 -1.85
CA MET A 345 -18.67 -11.99 -2.18
C MET A 345 -17.86 -12.71 -1.11
N ALA A 346 -18.31 -12.66 0.14
CA ALA A 346 -17.69 -13.37 1.25
C ALA A 346 -18.75 -13.75 2.29
N GLU A 347 -18.51 -14.86 3.00
CA GLU A 347 -19.30 -15.32 4.12
C GLU A 347 -18.41 -15.86 5.23
N ASN A 348 -18.61 -15.35 6.47
CA ASN A 348 -17.87 -15.76 7.68
C ASN A 348 -16.34 -15.76 7.49
N GLY A 349 -15.81 -14.70 6.87
CA GLY A 349 -14.38 -14.55 6.60
C GLY A 349 -13.83 -15.41 5.46
N ILE A 350 -14.70 -16.12 4.74
CA ILE A 350 -14.32 -16.95 3.59
C ILE A 350 -14.74 -16.24 2.30
N SER A 351 -13.78 -16.00 1.42
CA SER A 351 -14.06 -15.41 0.11
C SER A 351 -14.81 -16.41 -0.80
N LEU A 352 -15.86 -15.94 -1.44
CA LEU A 352 -16.59 -16.66 -2.48
C LEU A 352 -16.15 -16.25 -3.89
N VAL A 353 -15.21 -15.31 -3.98
CA VAL A 353 -14.58 -14.91 -5.24
C VAL A 353 -13.62 -16.01 -5.69
N GLN A 354 -13.74 -16.42 -6.94
CA GLN A 354 -12.86 -17.46 -7.50
C GLN A 354 -11.47 -16.88 -7.79
N TRP A 355 -10.44 -17.59 -7.36
CA TRP A 355 -9.08 -17.29 -7.75
C TRP A 355 -8.91 -17.41 -9.28
N ARG A 356 -8.15 -16.49 -9.86
CA ARG A 356 -7.82 -16.49 -11.28
C ARG A 356 -6.35 -16.21 -11.45
N LYS A 357 -5.68 -17.04 -12.22
CA LYS A 357 -4.30 -16.77 -12.60
C LYS A 357 -4.29 -15.70 -13.68
N GLU A 358 -3.47 -14.68 -13.47
CA GLU A 358 -3.22 -13.62 -14.44
C GLU A 358 -1.89 -13.84 -15.20
N GLU A 359 -1.62 -13.01 -16.20
CA GLU A 359 -0.37 -13.01 -16.92
C GLU A 359 0.61 -12.02 -16.29
N ALA A 360 1.88 -12.39 -16.22
CA ALA A 360 2.92 -11.47 -15.76
C ALA A 360 3.25 -10.46 -16.85
N ILE A 361 3.33 -9.20 -16.45
CA ILE A 361 3.99 -8.13 -17.22
C ILE A 361 5.20 -7.65 -16.42
N ASN A 362 6.29 -7.26 -17.07
CA ASN A 362 7.46 -6.77 -16.35
C ASN A 362 8.42 -5.99 -17.25
N ASN A 363 9.15 -5.07 -16.63
CA ASN A 363 10.27 -4.34 -17.20
C ASN A 363 11.52 -4.63 -16.35
N PHE A 364 12.23 -5.72 -16.68
CA PHE A 364 13.31 -6.23 -15.85
C PHE A 364 14.48 -6.74 -16.70
N HIS A 365 15.58 -6.00 -16.68
CA HIS A 365 16.77 -6.20 -17.55
C HIS A 365 18.08 -6.36 -16.79
N ALA A 366 18.05 -6.43 -15.44
CA ALA A 366 19.24 -6.67 -14.64
C ALA A 366 19.86 -8.04 -14.99
N SER A 367 21.19 -8.08 -15.00
CA SER A 367 21.99 -9.31 -15.18
C SER A 367 22.62 -9.73 -13.88
N HIS A 368 22.92 -11.01 -13.73
CA HIS A 368 23.63 -11.57 -12.58
C HIS A 368 24.90 -10.76 -12.27
N ILE A 369 25.15 -10.60 -10.98
CA ILE A 369 26.35 -9.92 -10.47
C ILE A 369 27.22 -10.90 -9.68
N GLU A 370 28.52 -10.66 -9.71
CA GLU A 370 29.50 -11.36 -8.88
C GLU A 370 29.82 -10.53 -7.64
N ALA A 371 30.21 -11.18 -6.55
CA ALA A 371 30.61 -10.50 -5.30
C ALA A 371 31.73 -9.47 -5.52
N GLU A 372 32.60 -9.70 -6.53
CA GLU A 372 33.65 -8.77 -6.91
C GLU A 372 33.13 -7.38 -7.29
N ALA A 373 31.94 -7.29 -7.88
CA ALA A 373 31.31 -6.02 -8.24
C ALA A 373 30.87 -5.18 -7.02
N LEU A 374 30.84 -5.79 -5.84
CA LEU A 374 30.43 -5.15 -4.58
C LEU A 374 31.63 -4.67 -3.74
N LYS A 375 32.86 -4.82 -4.22
CA LYS A 375 34.05 -4.34 -3.51
C LYS A 375 34.13 -2.83 -3.47
N VAL A 376 34.41 -2.28 -2.28
CA VAL A 376 34.61 -0.86 -2.03
C VAL A 376 36.04 -0.62 -1.55
N PRO A 377 36.96 -0.14 -2.40
CA PRO A 377 38.34 0.11 -2.00
C PRO A 377 38.44 1.16 -0.89
N TYR A 378 39.22 0.85 0.14
CA TYR A 378 39.47 1.79 1.25
C TYR A 378 40.48 2.86 0.85
N GLN A 379 40.14 4.11 1.10
CA GLN A 379 40.95 5.29 0.74
C GLN A 379 41.51 6.03 1.95
N GLY A 380 41.56 5.39 3.11
CA GLY A 380 42.09 6.01 4.34
C GLY A 380 41.18 7.04 5.00
N ARG A 381 39.86 6.96 4.74
CA ARG A 381 38.87 7.96 5.19
C ARG A 381 37.74 7.33 6.02
N GLN A 382 37.02 8.20 6.76
CA GLN A 382 35.75 7.83 7.37
C GLN A 382 34.64 7.75 6.32
N ILE A 383 33.57 7.04 6.64
CA ILE A 383 32.41 6.87 5.76
C ILE A 383 31.15 7.44 6.42
N LYS A 384 30.22 7.88 5.56
CA LYS A 384 28.84 8.15 5.91
C LYS A 384 28.07 6.84 5.95
N VAL A 385 27.26 6.64 6.98
CA VAL A 385 26.42 5.47 7.19
C VAL A 385 24.98 5.93 7.35
N ILE A 386 24.07 5.32 6.60
CA ILE A 386 22.63 5.52 6.74
C ILE A 386 22.20 4.91 8.08
N ALA A 387 21.66 5.69 8.99
CA ALA A 387 21.12 5.19 10.24
C ALA A 387 19.61 5.06 10.13
N SER A 388 19.11 3.85 9.87
CA SER A 388 17.68 3.56 9.83
C SER A 388 17.08 3.59 11.23
N MET A 389 15.77 3.77 11.31
CA MET A 389 15.01 3.75 12.56
C MET A 389 13.86 2.78 12.42
N ASP A 390 13.65 1.94 13.46
CA ASP A 390 12.54 0.99 13.46
C ASP A 390 11.18 1.72 13.44
N ASN A 391 10.24 1.22 12.65
CA ASN A 391 8.90 1.81 12.46
C ASN A 391 8.93 3.30 12.03
N ASN A 392 9.99 3.73 11.36
CA ASN A 392 10.12 5.10 10.87
C ASN A 392 10.79 5.11 9.48
N LEU A 393 10.32 5.98 8.58
CA LEU A 393 10.86 6.11 7.22
C LEU A 393 12.02 7.12 7.15
N ILE A 394 12.14 7.98 8.17
CA ILE A 394 13.25 8.94 8.30
C ILE A 394 14.53 8.19 8.67
N THR A 395 15.65 8.67 8.17
CA THR A 395 16.99 8.17 8.54
C THR A 395 17.83 9.31 9.11
N ASN A 396 18.94 8.98 9.76
CA ASN A 396 19.97 9.94 10.15
C ASN A 396 21.31 9.57 9.47
N THR A 397 22.31 10.46 9.59
CA THR A 397 23.66 10.20 9.11
C THR A 397 24.62 9.94 10.26
N ILE A 398 25.32 8.81 10.22
CA ILE A 398 26.41 8.49 11.15
C ILE A 398 27.74 8.56 10.41
N ILE A 399 28.76 9.13 11.04
CA ILE A 399 30.15 9.11 10.56
C ILE A 399 30.90 8.01 11.30
N ALA A 400 31.49 7.08 10.54
CA ALA A 400 32.15 5.90 11.11
C ALA A 400 33.52 5.62 10.45
N THR A 401 34.45 5.10 11.24
CA THR A 401 35.66 4.44 10.69
C THR A 401 35.23 3.07 10.17
N PRO A 402 35.43 2.76 8.88
CA PRO A 402 34.98 1.48 8.32
C PRO A 402 35.84 0.30 8.82
N LYS A 403 35.25 -0.91 8.80
CA LYS A 403 36.00 -2.16 8.89
C LYS A 403 36.64 -2.44 7.52
N VAL A 404 37.92 -2.76 7.53
CA VAL A 404 38.69 -3.00 6.29
C VAL A 404 39.28 -4.40 6.32
N VAL A 405 39.08 -5.15 5.23
CA VAL A 405 39.68 -6.47 5.00
C VAL A 405 40.24 -6.47 3.57
N ASP A 406 41.46 -6.90 3.42
CA ASP A 406 42.18 -6.99 2.12
C ASP A 406 42.07 -5.70 1.27
N GLY A 407 42.18 -4.55 1.96
CA GLY A 407 42.11 -3.23 1.32
C GLY A 407 40.73 -2.75 0.92
N ASN A 408 39.66 -3.50 1.24
CA ASN A 408 38.28 -3.13 0.92
C ASN A 408 37.46 -2.89 2.21
N ILE A 409 36.50 -1.98 2.12
CA ILE A 409 35.51 -1.73 3.17
C ILE A 409 34.47 -2.86 3.13
N VAL A 410 34.26 -3.52 4.26
CA VAL A 410 33.32 -4.63 4.42
C VAL A 410 32.29 -4.36 5.50
N SER A 411 31.20 -5.10 5.52
CA SER A 411 30.22 -5.09 6.61
C SER A 411 30.87 -5.39 7.95
N ASP A 412 30.44 -4.68 8.99
CA ASP A 412 30.86 -4.90 10.38
C ASP A 412 29.66 -5.30 11.24
N THR A 413 29.40 -6.57 11.31
CA THR A 413 28.27 -7.14 12.07
C THR A 413 28.38 -6.91 13.58
N SER A 414 29.58 -6.60 14.09
CA SER A 414 29.78 -6.29 15.52
C SER A 414 29.28 -4.91 15.91
N ARG A 415 29.36 -3.95 14.99
CA ARG A 415 28.87 -2.57 15.15
C ARG A 415 27.57 -2.32 14.40
N ASP A 416 27.01 -3.36 13.76
CA ASP A 416 25.82 -3.27 12.91
C ASP A 416 25.96 -2.18 11.82
N ILE A 417 27.11 -2.19 11.14
CA ILE A 417 27.35 -1.36 9.95
C ILE A 417 27.43 -2.30 8.76
N LEU A 418 26.32 -2.47 8.07
CA LEU A 418 26.18 -3.45 7.00
C LEU A 418 26.26 -2.79 5.63
N LYS A 419 26.73 -3.53 4.62
CA LYS A 419 26.74 -3.06 3.25
C LYS A 419 25.31 -3.07 2.70
N MET A 420 24.93 -1.96 2.07
CA MET A 420 23.67 -1.79 1.35
C MET A 420 23.98 -1.56 -0.14
N VAL A 421 23.19 -2.17 -0.99
CA VAL A 421 23.35 -2.13 -2.45
C VAL A 421 22.03 -1.75 -3.11
N VAL A 422 22.07 -0.85 -4.09
CA VAL A 422 20.97 -0.63 -5.04
C VAL A 422 21.47 -0.97 -6.44
N LEU A 423 20.82 -1.95 -7.09
CA LEU A 423 21.12 -2.36 -8.45
C LEU A 423 20.00 -1.94 -9.39
N ASN A 424 20.36 -1.21 -10.45
CA ASN A 424 19.42 -0.82 -11.49
C ASN A 424 18.84 -2.06 -12.20
N ARG A 425 17.52 -2.19 -12.22
CA ARG A 425 16.83 -3.32 -12.86
C ARG A 425 16.42 -3.05 -14.30
N TYR A 426 16.44 -1.78 -14.73
CA TYR A 426 15.96 -1.35 -16.05
C TYR A 426 17.05 -1.39 -17.13
N GLN A 427 18.30 -1.29 -16.72
CA GLN A 427 19.46 -1.31 -17.59
C GLN A 427 20.69 -1.84 -16.86
N GLN A 428 21.69 -2.28 -17.63
CA GLN A 428 22.96 -2.66 -17.03
C GLN A 428 23.68 -1.40 -16.51
N ALA A 429 23.97 -1.40 -15.22
CA ALA A 429 24.71 -0.35 -14.55
C ALA A 429 25.51 -0.96 -13.38
N PRO A 430 26.63 -0.34 -12.97
CA PRO A 430 27.33 -0.74 -11.76
C PRO A 430 26.39 -0.61 -10.55
N PRO A 431 26.46 -1.52 -9.56
CA PRO A 431 25.69 -1.37 -8.32
C PRO A 431 26.12 -0.12 -7.55
N ALA A 432 25.15 0.65 -7.06
CA ALA A 432 25.40 1.71 -6.09
C ALA A 432 25.55 1.09 -4.69
N ILE A 433 26.57 1.53 -3.93
CA ILE A 433 26.94 0.92 -2.67
C ILE A 433 27.03 1.99 -1.57
N ALA A 434 26.40 1.70 -0.43
CA ALA A 434 26.50 2.47 0.80
C ALA A 434 26.64 1.51 2.00
N PHE A 435 26.60 2.10 3.21
CA PHE A 435 26.54 1.35 4.45
C PHE A 435 25.37 1.83 5.28
N ILE A 436 24.73 0.88 5.98
CA ILE A 436 23.53 1.12 6.78
C ILE A 436 23.68 0.52 8.17
N ASN A 437 23.05 1.14 9.15
CA ASN A 437 23.03 0.73 10.55
C ASN A 437 21.60 0.40 10.99
N ASN A 438 21.47 -0.35 12.05
CA ASN A 438 20.23 -0.72 12.73
C ASN A 438 19.39 -1.80 12.01
N PHE A 439 20.03 -2.65 11.19
CA PHE A 439 19.40 -3.86 10.65
C PHE A 439 19.62 -5.09 11.54
N GLY A 440 20.77 -5.16 12.21
CA GLY A 440 21.06 -6.19 13.21
C GLY A 440 21.53 -7.53 12.66
N LEU A 441 21.54 -7.77 11.33
CA LEU A 441 21.96 -9.04 10.73
C LEU A 441 23.34 -9.48 11.21
N LYS A 442 23.48 -10.76 11.54
CA LYS A 442 24.74 -11.40 11.98
C LYS A 442 25.34 -12.28 10.91
N HIS A 443 24.55 -12.78 10.00
CA HIS A 443 24.89 -13.54 8.79
C HIS A 443 23.76 -13.37 7.78
N GLY A 444 24.00 -13.76 6.53
CA GLY A 444 23.01 -13.69 5.47
C GLY A 444 22.80 -12.29 4.90
N ALA A 445 21.83 -12.21 4.00
CA ALA A 445 21.39 -10.99 3.35
C ALA A 445 19.88 -11.02 3.12
N ILE A 446 19.28 -9.83 3.04
CA ILE A 446 17.91 -9.63 2.56
C ILE A 446 17.93 -8.73 1.33
N ALA A 447 17.04 -8.99 0.38
CA ALA A 447 16.87 -8.17 -0.81
C ALA A 447 15.41 -8.11 -1.26
N THR A 448 15.04 -7.02 -1.94
CA THR A 448 13.72 -6.85 -2.53
C THR A 448 13.78 -6.02 -3.80
N SER A 449 12.84 -6.29 -4.73
CA SER A 449 12.54 -5.41 -5.87
C SER A 449 11.39 -4.44 -5.57
N VAL A 450 10.77 -4.54 -4.40
CA VAL A 450 9.85 -3.52 -3.89
C VAL A 450 10.71 -2.46 -3.19
N ALA A 451 10.99 -1.37 -3.88
CA ALA A 451 11.88 -0.30 -3.40
C ALA A 451 11.32 1.04 -3.89
N HIS A 452 10.57 1.67 -3.02
CA HIS A 452 9.81 2.88 -3.32
C HIS A 452 10.69 4.03 -3.85
N ASP A 453 10.29 4.75 -4.91
CA ASP A 453 9.17 4.43 -5.81
C ASP A 453 9.68 3.86 -7.12
N SER A 454 10.99 3.95 -7.39
CA SER A 454 11.60 3.51 -8.67
C SER A 454 11.72 2.00 -8.81
N HIS A 455 11.58 1.25 -7.71
CA HIS A 455 11.61 -0.20 -7.64
C HIS A 455 12.86 -0.86 -8.24
N ASN A 456 14.01 -0.25 -8.08
CA ASN A 456 15.28 -0.91 -8.31
C ASN A 456 15.50 -2.01 -7.26
N ILE A 457 16.42 -2.95 -7.51
CA ILE A 457 16.72 -3.99 -6.53
C ILE A 457 17.51 -3.36 -5.38
N VAL A 458 17.03 -3.49 -4.14
CA VAL A 458 17.72 -3.07 -2.92
C VAL A 458 18.07 -4.27 -2.07
N ALA A 459 19.31 -4.30 -1.55
CA ALA A 459 19.80 -5.39 -0.71
C ALA A 459 20.66 -4.88 0.45
N VAL A 460 20.64 -5.61 1.57
CA VAL A 460 21.54 -5.41 2.71
C VAL A 460 22.04 -6.77 3.21
N GLY A 461 23.32 -6.87 3.58
CA GLY A 461 23.85 -8.15 4.04
C GLY A 461 25.23 -8.08 4.69
N CYS A 462 25.68 -9.25 5.17
CA CYS A 462 26.86 -9.39 5.98
C CYS A 462 28.13 -9.62 5.15
N THR A 463 28.02 -10.26 3.98
CA THR A 463 29.13 -10.50 3.04
C THR A 463 28.74 -10.12 1.63
N ASP A 464 29.71 -9.87 0.76
CA ASP A 464 29.48 -9.55 -0.64
C ASP A 464 28.87 -10.75 -1.39
N GLU A 465 29.24 -11.98 -1.01
CA GLU A 465 28.73 -13.24 -1.56
C GLU A 465 27.24 -13.42 -1.22
N GLU A 466 26.82 -13.19 0.02
CA GLU A 466 25.43 -13.31 0.44
C GLU A 466 24.55 -12.24 -0.22
N ILE A 467 25.04 -10.99 -0.34
CA ILE A 467 24.34 -9.91 -1.03
C ILE A 467 24.18 -10.24 -2.53
N ALA A 468 25.25 -10.67 -3.19
CA ALA A 468 25.20 -11.06 -4.62
C ALA A 468 24.23 -12.22 -4.84
N ARG A 469 24.23 -13.22 -3.94
CA ARG A 469 23.29 -14.34 -3.99
C ARG A 469 21.84 -13.86 -3.85
N ALA A 470 21.55 -12.99 -2.88
CA ALA A 470 20.20 -12.43 -2.68
C ALA A 470 19.72 -11.70 -3.93
N ILE A 471 20.53 -10.83 -4.50
CA ILE A 471 20.23 -10.08 -5.73
C ILE A 471 19.99 -11.04 -6.90
N ASN A 472 20.85 -12.05 -7.09
CA ASN A 472 20.74 -12.99 -8.19
C ASN A 472 19.46 -13.85 -8.12
N LEU A 473 19.01 -14.25 -6.92
CA LEU A 473 17.72 -14.91 -6.73
C LEU A 473 16.55 -14.05 -7.22
N LEU A 474 16.59 -12.73 -6.98
CA LEU A 474 15.58 -11.81 -7.49
C LEU A 474 15.66 -11.61 -9.00
N ILE A 475 16.86 -11.67 -9.58
CA ILE A 475 17.06 -11.59 -11.04
C ILE A 475 16.45 -12.82 -11.72
N GLU A 476 16.64 -14.02 -11.16
CA GLU A 476 16.10 -15.28 -11.68
C GLU A 476 14.56 -15.27 -11.71
N THR A 477 13.93 -14.70 -10.70
CA THR A 477 12.46 -14.59 -10.58
C THR A 477 11.89 -13.33 -11.20
N LYS A 478 12.76 -12.43 -11.73
CA LYS A 478 12.37 -11.11 -12.26
C LYS A 478 11.63 -10.25 -11.24
N GLY A 479 12.08 -10.31 -9.99
CA GLY A 479 11.55 -9.58 -8.85
C GLY A 479 11.05 -10.49 -7.75
N GLY A 480 11.02 -9.94 -6.56
CA GLY A 480 10.62 -10.66 -5.36
C GLY A 480 11.14 -10.04 -4.07
N MET A 481 10.99 -10.80 -3.00
CA MET A 481 11.58 -10.54 -1.68
C MET A 481 12.29 -11.80 -1.23
N VAL A 482 13.51 -11.69 -0.72
CA VAL A 482 14.33 -12.82 -0.30
C VAL A 482 15.13 -12.52 0.95
N ALA A 483 15.15 -13.49 1.88
CA ALA A 483 16.20 -13.63 2.89
C ALA A 483 17.03 -14.87 2.55
N CYS A 484 18.34 -14.77 2.50
CA CYS A 484 19.21 -15.91 2.19
C CYS A 484 20.55 -15.85 2.93
N SER A 485 21.11 -17.04 3.17
CA SER A 485 22.48 -17.27 3.62
C SER A 485 23.15 -18.27 2.68
N ASP A 486 24.33 -18.74 2.97
CA ASP A 486 25.01 -19.77 2.17
C ASP A 486 24.24 -21.09 2.09
N THR A 487 23.46 -21.42 3.12
CA THR A 487 22.84 -22.73 3.30
C THR A 487 21.33 -22.75 3.07
N GLU A 488 20.65 -21.65 3.22
CA GLU A 488 19.19 -21.57 3.16
C GLU A 488 18.68 -20.26 2.57
N PHE A 489 17.43 -20.27 2.12
CA PHE A 489 16.73 -19.07 1.69
C PHE A 489 15.21 -19.22 1.81
N ALA A 490 14.54 -18.07 1.94
CA ALA A 490 13.10 -17.92 1.79
C ALA A 490 12.85 -16.83 0.75
N LEU A 491 12.16 -17.17 -0.33
CA LEU A 491 11.90 -16.32 -1.47
C LEU A 491 10.40 -16.22 -1.74
N LEU A 492 9.91 -15.00 -1.91
CA LEU A 492 8.60 -14.68 -2.45
C LEU A 492 8.79 -14.09 -3.85
N PRO A 493 8.51 -14.86 -4.93
CA PRO A 493 8.59 -14.35 -6.30
C PRO A 493 7.48 -13.33 -6.59
N LEU A 494 7.83 -12.21 -7.23
CA LEU A 494 6.91 -11.15 -7.63
C LEU A 494 7.07 -10.85 -9.14
N PRO A 495 6.63 -11.76 -10.03
CA PRO A 495 6.88 -11.64 -11.46
C PRO A 495 6.10 -10.53 -12.15
N VAL A 496 5.03 -10.01 -11.56
CA VAL A 496 4.25 -8.89 -12.10
C VAL A 496 4.93 -7.60 -11.68
N ALA A 497 5.57 -6.95 -12.61
CA ALA A 497 6.32 -5.70 -12.44
C ALA A 497 7.41 -5.77 -11.33
N GLY A 498 7.78 -6.95 -10.84
CA GLY A 498 8.64 -7.12 -9.66
C GLY A 498 7.97 -6.70 -8.35
N LEU A 499 6.65 -6.54 -8.34
CA LEU A 499 5.85 -6.01 -7.23
C LEU A 499 4.79 -6.99 -6.74
N MET A 500 4.19 -7.79 -7.63
CA MET A 500 3.05 -8.63 -7.31
C MET A 500 3.27 -10.07 -7.74
N SER A 501 2.74 -11.00 -6.94
CA SER A 501 2.76 -12.44 -7.18
C SER A 501 1.53 -12.87 -8.01
N LEU A 502 1.65 -14.00 -8.69
CA LEU A 502 0.53 -14.67 -9.40
C LEU A 502 -0.08 -15.83 -8.59
N GLU A 503 0.38 -16.01 -7.36
CA GLU A 503 -0.10 -17.07 -6.48
C GLU A 503 -1.33 -16.62 -5.68
N ASP A 504 -1.98 -17.56 -5.00
CA ASP A 504 -3.06 -17.30 -4.05
C ASP A 504 -2.61 -16.35 -2.93
N GLY A 505 -3.39 -15.34 -2.58
CA GLY A 505 -3.00 -14.26 -1.66
C GLY A 505 -2.69 -14.74 -0.24
N TRP A 506 -3.34 -15.79 0.25
CA TRP A 506 -2.99 -16.40 1.55
C TRP A 506 -1.64 -17.09 1.47
N ARG A 507 -1.32 -17.71 0.33
CA ARG A 507 0.00 -18.29 0.09
C ARG A 507 1.07 -17.20 0.02
N VAL A 508 0.76 -16.08 -0.64
CA VAL A 508 1.68 -14.91 -0.70
C VAL A 508 1.96 -14.37 0.70
N ALA A 509 0.93 -14.28 1.56
CA ALA A 509 1.10 -13.87 2.95
C ALA A 509 1.99 -14.85 3.75
N GLU A 510 1.82 -16.16 3.56
CA GLU A 510 2.65 -17.18 4.21
C GLU A 510 4.12 -17.11 3.73
N ASP A 511 4.35 -16.95 2.43
CA ASP A 511 5.70 -16.84 1.87
C ASP A 511 6.39 -15.54 2.30
N TYR A 512 5.65 -14.42 2.42
CA TYR A 512 6.13 -13.18 3.03
C TYR A 512 6.56 -13.39 4.48
N GLU A 513 5.69 -13.96 5.32
CA GLU A 513 6.00 -14.22 6.74
C GLU A 513 7.17 -15.20 6.90
N ARG A 514 7.37 -16.10 5.95
CA ARG A 514 8.53 -17.01 5.96
C ARG A 514 9.84 -16.25 5.69
N ALA A 515 9.85 -15.34 4.70
CA ALA A 515 11.02 -14.53 4.41
C ALA A 515 11.34 -13.55 5.55
N ASP A 516 10.32 -12.92 6.12
CA ASP A 516 10.43 -12.02 7.26
C ASP A 516 11.01 -12.74 8.51
N ARG A 517 10.48 -13.90 8.83
CA ARG A 517 10.97 -14.75 9.92
C ARG A 517 12.43 -15.15 9.74
N LEU A 518 12.81 -15.55 8.52
CA LEU A 518 14.19 -15.93 8.24
C LEU A 518 15.15 -14.73 8.40
N ALA A 519 14.73 -13.53 8.01
CA ALA A 519 15.50 -12.31 8.27
C ALA A 519 15.74 -12.08 9.77
N HIS A 520 14.73 -12.34 10.61
CA HIS A 520 14.87 -12.30 12.07
C HIS A 520 15.78 -13.41 12.61
N GLU A 521 15.71 -14.62 12.07
CA GLU A 521 16.63 -15.72 12.42
C GLU A 521 18.08 -15.39 12.07
N PHE A 522 18.32 -14.60 11.02
CA PHE A 522 19.63 -14.06 10.68
C PHE A 522 20.10 -12.93 11.62
N GLY A 523 19.25 -12.51 12.55
CA GLY A 523 19.57 -11.52 13.59
C GLY A 523 18.96 -10.13 13.36
N CYS A 524 18.11 -9.96 12.34
CA CYS A 524 17.44 -8.68 12.12
C CYS A 524 16.57 -8.31 13.33
N THR A 525 16.66 -7.04 13.76
CA THR A 525 15.95 -6.53 14.94
C THR A 525 14.79 -5.59 14.59
N LEU A 526 14.66 -5.22 13.33
CA LEU A 526 13.59 -4.35 12.84
C LEU A 526 12.23 -5.06 12.88
N TYR A 527 11.17 -4.35 13.20
CA TYR A 527 9.81 -4.88 13.22
C TYR A 527 9.37 -5.40 11.83
N SER A 528 9.71 -4.68 10.75
CA SER A 528 9.40 -5.05 9.36
C SER A 528 10.65 -4.84 8.49
N PRO A 529 11.57 -5.82 8.42
CA PRO A 529 12.85 -5.68 7.72
C PRO A 529 12.72 -5.25 6.26
N PHE A 530 11.86 -5.92 5.51
CA PHE A 530 11.67 -5.65 4.08
C PHE A 530 11.00 -4.30 3.81
N MET A 531 10.02 -3.92 4.65
CA MET A 531 9.42 -2.60 4.53
C MET A 531 10.43 -1.50 4.83
N THR A 532 11.22 -1.63 5.88
CA THR A 532 12.28 -0.67 6.17
C THR A 532 13.27 -0.58 5.02
N LEU A 533 13.70 -1.74 4.47
CA LEU A 533 14.64 -1.78 3.35
C LEU A 533 14.08 -1.09 2.10
N SER A 534 12.79 -1.27 1.78
CA SER A 534 12.15 -0.71 0.59
C SER A 534 12.15 0.83 0.57
N PHE A 535 12.11 1.48 1.73
CA PHE A 535 12.16 2.93 1.85
C PHE A 535 13.58 3.52 1.94
N MET A 536 14.61 2.69 2.01
CA MET A 536 15.99 3.17 2.04
C MET A 536 16.47 3.72 0.70
N ALA A 537 15.72 3.45 -0.38
CA ALA A 537 15.97 3.98 -1.72
C ALA A 537 15.11 5.21 -2.07
N LEU A 538 14.14 5.61 -1.23
CA LEU A 538 13.23 6.71 -1.51
C LEU A 538 13.86 8.08 -1.19
N LEU A 539 14.17 8.84 -2.25
CA LEU A 539 14.97 10.07 -2.17
C LEU A 539 14.18 11.33 -1.73
N VAL A 540 12.91 11.20 -1.39
CA VAL A 540 12.08 12.32 -0.92
C VAL A 540 11.91 12.35 0.60
N ILE A 541 12.34 11.29 1.30
CA ILE A 541 12.28 11.21 2.77
C ILE A 541 13.68 11.41 3.36
N PRO A 542 13.91 12.41 4.26
CA PRO A 542 15.21 12.66 4.87
C PRO A 542 15.71 11.48 5.72
N GLU A 543 17.02 11.42 6.03
CA GLU A 543 18.07 12.36 5.71
C GLU A 543 19.00 11.83 4.60
N LEU A 544 19.57 10.64 4.73
CA LEU A 544 20.52 10.00 3.83
C LEU A 544 19.89 8.74 3.21
N LYS A 545 19.92 8.61 1.90
CA LYS A 545 19.33 7.52 1.11
C LYS A 545 20.29 7.04 0.03
N LEU A 546 19.98 5.88 -0.57
CA LEU A 546 20.78 5.33 -1.66
C LEU A 546 19.91 5.07 -2.89
N SER A 547 20.17 5.76 -4.00
CA SER A 547 19.59 5.41 -5.30
C SER A 547 20.51 4.50 -6.11
N ASP A 548 20.05 4.03 -7.25
CA ASP A 548 20.86 3.31 -8.24
C ASP A 548 22.01 4.17 -8.82
N LYS A 549 21.96 5.49 -8.66
CA LYS A 549 22.99 6.44 -9.11
C LYS A 549 23.98 6.86 -8.02
N GLY A 550 23.74 6.49 -6.77
CA GLY A 550 24.64 6.78 -5.66
C GLY A 550 23.97 7.26 -4.38
N LEU A 551 24.80 7.56 -3.39
CA LEU A 551 24.40 8.05 -2.08
C LEU A 551 23.82 9.47 -2.21
N PHE A 552 22.67 9.72 -1.62
CA PHE A 552 21.90 10.95 -1.79
C PHE A 552 21.58 11.59 -0.42
N ASP A 553 21.93 12.85 -0.28
CA ASP A 553 21.59 13.69 0.87
C ASP A 553 20.28 14.43 0.56
N VAL A 554 19.18 13.97 1.15
CA VAL A 554 17.85 14.52 0.91
C VAL A 554 17.74 15.95 1.46
N THR A 555 18.45 16.27 2.54
CA THR A 555 18.41 17.60 3.17
C THR A 555 19.01 18.68 2.24
N HIS A 556 20.07 18.33 1.51
CA HIS A 556 20.69 19.19 0.51
C HIS A 556 20.21 18.94 -0.91
N PHE A 557 19.31 17.96 -1.06
CA PHE A 557 18.70 17.52 -2.33
C PHE A 557 19.74 17.27 -3.44
N GLY A 558 20.73 16.45 -3.14
CA GLY A 558 21.83 16.17 -4.06
C GLY A 558 22.68 14.94 -3.70
N PHE A 559 23.43 14.44 -4.69
CA PHE A 559 24.38 13.37 -4.45
C PHE A 559 25.51 13.79 -3.51
N THR A 560 25.96 12.83 -2.71
CA THR A 560 27.04 13.03 -1.76
C THR A 560 28.06 11.89 -1.82
N SER A 561 29.30 12.15 -1.40
CA SER A 561 30.34 11.11 -1.34
C SER A 561 30.09 10.16 -0.17
N LEU A 562 30.37 8.86 -0.38
CA LEU A 562 30.44 7.86 0.69
C LEU A 562 31.53 8.21 1.71
N THR A 563 32.67 8.71 1.27
CA THR A 563 33.84 9.04 2.10
C THR A 563 33.90 10.52 2.42
N ILE A 564 34.44 10.82 3.61
CA ILE A 564 34.64 12.19 4.11
C ILE A 564 36.13 12.51 4.12
#